data_be41acee9176b4ba8d984309eb40654b
#
_entry.id   be41acee9176b4ba8d984309eb40654b
#
_cell.length_a   1.000
_cell.length_b   1.000
_cell.length_c   1.000
_cell.angle_alpha   90.00
_cell.angle_beta   90.00
_cell.angle_gamma   90.00
#
_symmetry.space_group_name_H-M   'P 1'
#
loop_
_entity.id
_entity.type
_entity.pdbx_description
1 polymer ?
#
loop_
_entity_poly.entity_id
_entity_poly.type
_entity_poly.pdbx_seq_one_letter_code
_entity_poly.pdbx_strand_id
1 'polypeptide(L)'
;MKCFTQNRLHWINTSNSDNMEFKFKEPHKETRESMAKVASGENPYLNDRNNSFEKNCQKKVKEITGHEYCEITSSGNNSIFIALSAIEGSVIIPDQGGWNGFKQIANYLNKEIITLKTDLGLINTDYLNEMDIPKNSALIFTSFAGYSANQDTKSISKYCKNNGITTIE
;
A
#
# COMPACT_ATOMS: atom_id res chain seq x y z
N MET A 1 -37.05 5.41 -1.39
CA MET A 1 -35.70 5.51 -0.84
C MET A 1 -35.67 4.65 0.43
N LYS A 2 -35.34 3.36 0.30
CA LYS A 2 -35.27 2.42 1.45
C LYS A 2 -33.82 2.23 1.83
N CYS A 3 -33.50 2.56 3.06
CA CYS A 3 -32.20 2.57 3.67
C CYS A 3 -31.62 1.16 3.77
N PHE A 4 -30.42 0.96 3.22
CA PHE A 4 -29.65 -0.28 3.29
C PHE A 4 -28.92 -0.40 4.65
N THR A 5 -29.63 -0.70 5.73
CA THR A 5 -29.00 -0.81 7.06
C THR A 5 -29.30 -2.10 7.82
N GLN A 6 -29.80 -3.16 7.20
CA GLN A 6 -30.17 -4.36 7.96
C GLN A 6 -29.44 -5.68 7.63
N ASN A 7 -28.48 -5.73 6.70
CA ASN A 7 -27.83 -7.01 6.31
C ASN A 7 -26.36 -7.15 6.70
N ARG A 8 -25.81 -6.35 7.61
CA ARG A 8 -24.41 -6.50 8.08
C ARG A 8 -24.22 -7.27 9.39
N LEU A 9 -25.28 -7.74 10.01
CA LEU A 9 -25.20 -8.41 11.33
C LEU A 9 -25.38 -9.94 11.31
N HIS A 10 -25.53 -10.56 10.15
CA HIS A 10 -25.79 -12.01 10.07
C HIS A 10 -24.55 -12.91 10.05
N TRP A 11 -23.34 -12.35 10.03
CA TRP A 11 -22.08 -13.15 10.00
C TRP A 11 -21.43 -13.35 11.37
N ILE A 12 -22.04 -12.87 12.47
CA ILE A 12 -21.45 -12.91 13.82
C ILE A 12 -22.19 -13.88 14.75
N ASN A 13 -23.15 -14.67 14.24
CA ASN A 13 -23.87 -15.64 15.06
C ASN A 13 -23.59 -17.08 14.63
N THR A 14 -22.37 -17.56 14.81
CA THR A 14 -22.08 -18.97 15.01
C THR A 14 -21.44 -19.13 16.38
N SER A 15 -22.23 -19.62 17.29
CA SER A 15 -21.97 -20.24 18.57
C SER A 15 -20.51 -20.71 18.79
N ASN A 16 -19.70 -19.86 19.34
CA ASN A 16 -18.71 -20.09 20.38
C ASN A 16 -18.22 -18.69 20.79
N SER A 17 -18.98 -18.09 21.69
CA SER A 17 -18.67 -16.78 22.24
C SER A 17 -17.65 -16.90 23.35
N ASP A 18 -16.42 -17.19 23.03
CA ASP A 18 -15.35 -16.61 23.81
C ASP A 18 -15.30 -15.15 23.38
N ASN A 19 -15.61 -14.26 24.30
CA ASN A 19 -15.70 -12.82 24.11
C ASN A 19 -14.47 -12.29 23.37
N MET A 20 -14.54 -12.25 22.03
CA MET A 20 -13.57 -11.46 21.26
C MET A 20 -13.94 -9.98 21.46
N GLU A 21 -13.42 -9.42 22.53
CA GLU A 21 -13.48 -7.99 22.76
C GLU A 21 -12.64 -7.33 21.68
N PHE A 22 -13.30 -6.71 20.68
CA PHE A 22 -12.63 -5.88 19.69
C PHE A 22 -12.08 -4.65 20.40
N LYS A 23 -10.86 -4.76 20.90
CA LYS A 23 -10.14 -3.60 21.40
C LYS A 23 -9.65 -2.80 20.20
N PHE A 24 -10.24 -1.64 19.98
CA PHE A 24 -9.65 -0.66 19.08
C PHE A 24 -8.22 -0.37 19.57
N LYS A 25 -7.25 -0.51 18.67
CA LYS A 25 -5.87 -0.24 19.01
C LYS A 25 -5.73 1.24 19.32
N GLU A 26 -5.60 1.57 20.60
CA GLU A 26 -5.35 2.94 21.01
C GLU A 26 -3.98 3.42 20.51
N PRO A 27 -3.87 4.68 20.10
CA PRO A 27 -2.57 5.27 19.81
C PRO A 27 -1.67 5.21 21.03
N HIS A 28 -0.36 5.02 20.82
CA HIS A 28 0.62 5.06 21.90
C HIS A 28 0.52 6.36 22.71
N LYS A 29 0.90 6.32 23.99
CA LYS A 29 0.83 7.46 24.89
C LYS A 29 1.53 8.69 24.31
N GLU A 30 2.73 8.51 23.79
CA GLU A 30 3.54 9.57 23.18
C GLU A 30 2.83 10.18 21.95
N THR A 31 2.15 9.38 21.17
CA THR A 31 1.36 9.85 20.03
C THR A 31 0.19 10.73 20.52
N ARG A 32 -0.54 10.30 21.54
CA ARG A 32 -1.64 11.08 22.12
C ARG A 32 -1.17 12.40 22.72
N GLU A 33 -0.04 12.40 23.39
CA GLU A 33 0.60 13.61 23.94
C GLU A 33 1.02 14.58 22.83
N SER A 34 1.62 14.06 21.75
CA SER A 34 1.97 14.88 20.57
C SER A 34 0.74 15.48 19.91
N MET A 35 -0.32 14.70 19.74
CA MET A 35 -1.59 15.19 19.17
C MET A 35 -2.20 16.28 20.07
N ALA A 36 -2.17 16.10 21.39
CA ALA A 36 -2.65 17.10 22.33
C ALA A 36 -1.86 18.42 22.22
N LYS A 37 -0.55 18.36 22.11
CA LYS A 37 0.30 19.55 21.92
C LYS A 37 0.03 20.28 20.61
N VAL A 38 -0.27 19.56 19.53
CA VAL A 38 -0.68 20.17 18.26
C VAL A 38 -2.05 20.84 18.43
N ALA A 39 -3.01 20.16 19.08
CA ALA A 39 -4.35 20.69 19.29
C ALA A 39 -4.38 21.92 20.23
N SER A 40 -3.49 21.97 21.23
CA SER A 40 -3.37 23.12 22.15
C SER A 40 -2.59 24.30 21.55
N GLY A 41 -1.97 24.13 20.39
CA GLY A 41 -1.13 25.16 19.76
C GLY A 41 0.29 25.26 20.37
N GLU A 42 0.65 24.40 21.32
CA GLU A 42 2.00 24.35 21.88
C GLU A 42 3.04 23.88 20.85
N ASN A 43 2.56 23.13 19.85
CA ASN A 43 3.40 22.67 18.74
C ASN A 43 2.75 23.06 17.41
N PRO A 44 3.03 24.27 16.87
CA PRO A 44 2.35 24.82 15.70
C PRO A 44 2.82 24.14 14.40
N TYR A 45 2.44 22.87 14.20
CA TYR A 45 2.78 22.09 13.02
C TYR A 45 2.41 22.82 11.71
N LEU A 46 1.24 23.47 11.67
CA LEU A 46 0.76 24.18 10.48
C LEU A 46 1.59 25.44 10.11
N ASN A 47 2.43 25.90 11.01
CA ASN A 47 3.28 27.08 10.79
C ASN A 47 4.75 26.72 10.54
N ASP A 48 5.08 25.45 10.38
CA ASP A 48 6.44 25.00 10.09
C ASP A 48 6.80 25.25 8.61
N ARG A 49 7.13 26.50 8.30
CA ARG A 49 7.54 26.92 6.96
C ARG A 49 8.82 26.24 6.47
N ASN A 50 9.58 25.61 7.34
CA ASN A 50 10.82 24.92 7.01
C ASN A 50 10.61 23.43 6.75
N ASN A 51 9.40 22.92 6.86
CA ASN A 51 9.06 21.49 6.74
C ASN A 51 9.93 20.59 7.66
N SER A 52 10.26 21.07 8.86
CA SER A 52 11.16 20.35 9.76
C SER A 52 10.54 19.05 10.25
N PHE A 53 9.22 19.02 10.47
CA PHE A 53 8.49 17.82 10.88
C PHE A 53 8.49 16.78 9.76
N GLU A 54 8.23 17.19 8.52
CA GLU A 54 8.25 16.32 7.36
C GLU A 54 9.65 15.73 7.15
N LYS A 55 10.69 16.57 7.14
CA LYS A 55 12.09 16.13 7.02
C LYS A 55 12.50 15.17 8.14
N ASN A 56 12.07 15.42 9.38
CA ASN A 56 12.32 14.52 10.50
C ASN A 56 11.60 13.18 10.32
N CYS A 57 10.35 13.20 9.83
CA CYS A 57 9.61 11.99 9.50
C CYS A 57 10.30 11.19 8.39
N GLN A 58 10.68 11.84 7.28
CA GLN A 58 11.42 11.22 6.18
C GLN A 58 12.72 10.58 6.68
N LYS A 59 13.49 11.31 7.50
CA LYS A 59 14.72 10.78 8.10
C LYS A 59 14.45 9.54 8.94
N LYS A 60 13.40 9.56 9.77
CA LYS A 60 13.05 8.42 10.63
C LYS A 60 12.60 7.22 9.84
N VAL A 61 11.81 7.41 8.79
CA VAL A 61 11.37 6.33 7.89
C VAL A 61 12.58 5.72 7.18
N LYS A 62 13.51 6.54 6.68
CA LYS A 62 14.76 6.05 6.04
C LYS A 62 15.61 5.23 7.02
N GLU A 63 15.74 5.65 8.27
CA GLU A 63 16.45 4.89 9.31
C GLU A 63 15.84 3.53 9.58
N ILE A 64 14.48 3.43 9.59
CA ILE A 64 13.75 2.20 9.88
C ILE A 64 13.77 1.25 8.69
N THR A 65 13.58 1.77 7.49
CA THR A 65 13.42 0.96 6.27
C THR A 65 14.74 0.65 5.56
N GLY A 66 15.79 1.42 5.83
CA GLY A 66 17.08 1.34 5.14
C GLY A 66 17.05 1.89 3.70
N HIS A 67 15.97 2.53 3.28
CA HIS A 67 15.89 3.15 1.95
C HIS A 67 16.67 4.47 1.90
N GLU A 68 17.33 4.72 0.76
CA GLU A 68 18.08 5.95 0.52
C GLU A 68 17.18 7.17 0.37
N TYR A 69 16.02 6.99 -0.27
CA TYR A 69 15.05 8.05 -0.55
C TYR A 69 13.74 7.80 0.19
N CYS A 70 13.08 8.87 0.60
CA CYS A 70 11.77 8.83 1.23
C CYS A 70 11.05 10.15 0.97
N GLU A 71 9.85 10.07 0.46
CA GLU A 71 8.93 11.20 0.32
C GLU A 71 7.65 10.92 1.08
N ILE A 72 7.15 11.92 1.78
CA ILE A 72 5.89 11.85 2.52
C ILE A 72 4.78 12.38 1.66
N THR A 73 3.71 11.62 1.54
CA THR A 73 2.53 12.00 0.76
C THR A 73 1.30 12.08 1.65
N SER A 74 0.26 12.77 1.19
CA SER A 74 -0.99 12.94 1.95
C SER A 74 -1.83 11.65 2.04
N SER A 75 -1.58 10.67 1.17
CA SER A 75 -2.30 9.39 1.17
C SER A 75 -1.58 8.31 0.36
N GLY A 76 -1.90 7.03 0.63
CA GLY A 76 -1.39 5.92 -0.18
C GLY A 76 -1.75 6.03 -1.67
N ASN A 77 -2.94 6.53 -2.00
CA ASN A 77 -3.32 6.75 -3.41
C ASN A 77 -2.42 7.80 -4.09
N ASN A 78 -2.02 8.86 -3.38
CA ASN A 78 -1.07 9.83 -3.92
C ASN A 78 0.31 9.22 -4.10
N SER A 79 0.76 8.36 -3.18
CA SER A 79 2.02 7.63 -3.35
C SER A 79 1.99 6.74 -4.60
N ILE A 80 0.90 5.98 -4.79
CA ILE A 80 0.71 5.13 -5.97
C ILE A 80 0.68 5.96 -7.24
N PHE A 81 -0.04 7.10 -7.23
CA PHE A 81 -0.12 8.00 -8.38
C PHE A 81 1.27 8.50 -8.77
N ILE A 82 2.07 8.98 -7.83
CA ILE A 82 3.43 9.47 -8.08
C ILE A 82 4.31 8.32 -8.61
N ALA A 83 4.28 7.16 -7.96
CA ALA A 83 5.08 6.01 -8.40
C ALA A 83 4.72 5.57 -9.82
N LEU A 84 3.43 5.42 -10.13
CA LEU A 84 2.99 5.02 -11.47
C LEU A 84 3.22 6.11 -12.54
N SER A 85 3.22 7.38 -12.16
CA SER A 85 3.54 8.48 -13.10
C SER A 85 4.97 8.42 -13.62
N ALA A 86 5.89 7.86 -12.83
CA ALA A 86 7.29 7.69 -13.21
C ALA A 86 7.54 6.47 -14.11
N ILE A 87 6.56 5.59 -14.30
CA ILE A 87 6.68 4.38 -15.13
C ILE A 87 6.36 4.74 -16.58
N GLU A 88 7.23 4.37 -17.50
CA GLU A 88 7.02 4.60 -18.94
C GLU A 88 6.17 3.50 -19.59
N GLY A 89 6.40 2.24 -19.19
CA GLY A 89 5.73 1.07 -19.75
C GLY A 89 4.38 0.75 -19.11
N SER A 90 3.97 -0.50 -19.29
CA SER A 90 2.72 -1.04 -18.78
C SER A 90 2.77 -1.29 -17.27
N VAL A 91 1.60 -1.36 -16.63
CA VAL A 91 1.48 -1.70 -15.21
C VAL A 91 0.92 -3.10 -15.06
N ILE A 92 1.71 -3.98 -14.46
CA ILE A 92 1.33 -5.36 -14.18
C ILE A 92 0.64 -5.39 -12.82
N ILE A 93 -0.59 -5.86 -12.79
CA ILE A 93 -1.43 -5.89 -11.58
C ILE A 93 -1.90 -7.32 -11.34
N PRO A 94 -1.72 -7.89 -10.13
CA PRO A 94 -2.27 -9.19 -9.77
C PRO A 94 -3.80 -9.22 -9.95
N ASP A 95 -4.32 -10.35 -10.43
CA ASP A 95 -5.77 -10.57 -10.61
C ASP A 95 -6.52 -10.61 -9.29
N GLN A 96 -5.86 -11.05 -8.22
CA GLN A 96 -6.37 -11.14 -6.86
C GLN A 96 -5.37 -10.55 -5.85
N GLY A 97 -5.88 -10.18 -4.66
CA GLY A 97 -5.04 -9.69 -3.56
C GLY A 97 -4.54 -8.26 -3.73
N GLY A 98 -4.96 -7.54 -4.77
CA GLY A 98 -4.57 -6.16 -5.03
C GLY A 98 -5.59 -5.14 -4.54
N TRP A 99 -5.13 -3.88 -4.40
CA TRP A 99 -5.99 -2.74 -4.11
C TRP A 99 -6.64 -2.22 -5.40
N ASN A 100 -7.97 -1.98 -5.37
CA ASN A 100 -8.69 -1.47 -6.54
C ASN A 100 -8.13 -0.15 -7.10
N GLY A 101 -7.53 0.67 -6.24
CA GLY A 101 -6.89 1.91 -6.61
C GLY A 101 -5.75 1.75 -7.62
N PHE A 102 -5.09 0.60 -7.68
CA PHE A 102 -4.04 0.34 -8.67
C PHE A 102 -4.58 0.46 -10.10
N LYS A 103 -5.69 -0.22 -10.38
CA LYS A 103 -6.34 -0.17 -11.70
C LYS A 103 -6.91 1.22 -12.01
N GLN A 104 -7.53 1.85 -11.02
CA GLN A 104 -8.13 3.18 -11.20
C GLN A 104 -7.07 4.23 -11.53
N ILE A 105 -5.94 4.23 -10.79
CA ILE A 105 -4.85 5.18 -11.00
C ILE A 105 -4.12 4.90 -12.30
N ALA A 106 -3.86 3.63 -12.63
CA ALA A 106 -3.24 3.24 -13.91
C ALA A 106 -4.10 3.70 -15.09
N ASN A 107 -5.41 3.49 -15.04
CA ASN A 107 -6.35 3.98 -16.06
C ASN A 107 -6.37 5.51 -16.15
N TYR A 108 -6.38 6.22 -15.01
CA TYR A 108 -6.33 7.68 -14.98
C TYR A 108 -5.06 8.21 -15.66
N LEU A 109 -3.95 7.51 -15.50
CA LEU A 109 -2.67 7.85 -16.13
C LEU A 109 -2.55 7.32 -17.58
N ASN A 110 -3.61 6.76 -18.15
CA ASN A 110 -3.63 6.13 -19.48
C ASN A 110 -2.54 5.06 -19.65
N LYS A 111 -2.24 4.32 -18.59
CA LYS A 111 -1.29 3.20 -18.64
C LYS A 111 -1.98 1.94 -19.16
N GLU A 112 -1.27 1.18 -19.99
CA GLU A 112 -1.68 -0.18 -20.31
C GLU A 112 -1.61 -1.06 -19.06
N ILE A 113 -2.67 -1.84 -18.80
CA ILE A 113 -2.73 -2.75 -17.66
C ILE A 113 -2.59 -4.18 -18.14
N ILE A 114 -1.59 -4.86 -17.60
CA ILE A 114 -1.38 -6.29 -17.79
C ILE A 114 -1.84 -7.00 -16.51
N THR A 115 -2.82 -7.88 -16.62
CA THR A 115 -3.31 -8.65 -15.47
C THR A 115 -2.46 -9.90 -15.27
N LEU A 116 -1.79 -9.99 -14.12
CA LEU A 116 -0.99 -11.15 -13.73
C LEU A 116 -1.87 -12.15 -13.00
N LYS A 117 -1.91 -13.39 -13.49
CA LYS A 117 -2.55 -14.50 -12.79
C LYS A 117 -1.79 -14.80 -11.49
N THR A 118 -2.54 -15.09 -10.43
CA THR A 118 -1.98 -15.43 -9.12
C THR A 118 -2.54 -16.74 -8.59
N ASP A 119 -1.83 -17.34 -7.64
CA ASP A 119 -2.30 -18.48 -6.87
C ASP A 119 -2.94 -17.96 -5.57
N LEU A 120 -4.25 -17.75 -5.58
CA LEU A 120 -5.01 -17.19 -4.45
C LEU A 120 -4.42 -15.84 -3.96
N GLY A 121 -4.01 -14.97 -4.88
CA GLY A 121 -3.41 -13.67 -4.57
C GLY A 121 -1.89 -13.72 -4.35
N LEU A 122 -1.26 -14.89 -4.42
CA LEU A 122 0.19 -15.03 -4.35
C LEU A 122 0.80 -15.01 -5.76
N ILE A 123 1.82 -14.20 -5.94
CA ILE A 123 2.52 -14.07 -7.22
C ILE A 123 3.47 -15.26 -7.38
N ASN A 124 3.31 -15.97 -8.49
CA ASN A 124 4.24 -16.98 -8.96
C ASN A 124 5.06 -16.41 -10.12
N THR A 125 6.38 -16.43 -10.01
CA THR A 125 7.29 -15.90 -11.05
C THR A 125 7.21 -16.69 -12.35
N ASP A 126 6.74 -17.94 -12.33
CA ASP A 126 6.56 -18.74 -13.54
C ASP A 126 5.52 -18.12 -14.46
N TYR A 127 4.43 -17.56 -13.89
CA TYR A 127 3.43 -16.84 -14.68
C TYR A 127 3.97 -15.57 -15.35
N LEU A 128 4.95 -14.90 -14.71
CA LEU A 128 5.62 -13.76 -15.32
C LEU A 128 6.49 -14.18 -16.51
N ASN A 129 7.08 -15.39 -16.48
CA ASN A 129 7.87 -15.92 -17.59
C ASN A 129 7.05 -16.24 -18.85
N GLU A 130 5.75 -16.52 -18.67
CA GLU A 130 4.83 -16.84 -19.76
C GLU A 130 4.26 -15.58 -20.44
N MET A 131 4.53 -14.39 -19.90
CA MET A 131 3.96 -13.13 -20.36
C MET A 131 4.94 -12.36 -21.24
N ASP A 132 4.41 -11.75 -22.31
CA ASP A 132 5.14 -10.75 -23.07
C ASP A 132 5.02 -9.40 -22.36
N ILE A 133 6.04 -9.05 -21.60
CA ILE A 133 6.06 -7.85 -20.78
C ILE A 133 6.90 -6.77 -21.48
N PRO A 134 6.30 -5.62 -21.84
CA PRO A 134 7.03 -4.51 -22.42
C PRO A 134 8.14 -4.01 -21.48
N LYS A 135 9.22 -3.51 -22.07
CA LYS A 135 10.31 -2.89 -21.29
C LYS A 135 9.79 -1.69 -20.49
N ASN A 136 10.46 -1.37 -19.40
CA ASN A 136 10.13 -0.26 -18.50
C ASN A 136 8.75 -0.37 -17.86
N SER A 137 8.17 -1.59 -17.82
CA SER A 137 6.93 -1.87 -17.09
C SER A 137 7.17 -1.94 -15.58
N ALA A 138 6.10 -1.84 -14.81
CA ALA A 138 6.15 -2.03 -13.36
C ALA A 138 5.18 -3.11 -12.91
N LEU A 139 5.62 -3.94 -11.96
CA LEU A 139 4.78 -4.84 -11.19
C LEU A 139 4.40 -4.14 -9.88
N ILE A 140 3.10 -3.90 -9.68
CA ILE A 140 2.59 -3.36 -8.42
C ILE A 140 1.79 -4.40 -7.66
N PHE A 141 2.12 -4.60 -6.40
CA PHE A 141 1.42 -5.53 -5.51
C PHE A 141 1.43 -5.01 -4.07
N THR A 142 0.70 -5.65 -3.20
CA THR A 142 0.61 -5.27 -1.80
C THR A 142 0.53 -6.49 -0.90
N SER A 143 1.04 -6.33 0.29
CA SER A 143 0.94 -7.24 1.42
C SER A 143 -0.45 -7.25 2.06
N PHE A 144 -1.51 -7.37 1.27
CA PHE A 144 -2.88 -7.20 1.71
C PHE A 144 -3.26 -8.16 2.85
N ALA A 145 -3.79 -7.61 3.95
CA ALA A 145 -4.36 -8.35 5.09
C ALA A 145 -3.44 -9.43 5.71
N GLY A 146 -2.12 -9.24 5.67
CA GLY A 146 -1.16 -10.21 6.20
C GLY A 146 -0.86 -11.39 5.26
N TYR A 147 -1.44 -11.43 4.07
CA TYR A 147 -1.16 -12.44 3.05
C TYR A 147 0.31 -12.44 2.59
N SER A 148 0.98 -11.33 2.77
CA SER A 148 2.39 -11.14 2.45
C SER A 148 3.33 -12.09 3.19
N ALA A 149 2.94 -12.62 4.34
CA ALA A 149 3.78 -13.57 5.07
C ALA A 149 4.15 -14.80 4.21
N ASN A 150 3.35 -15.10 3.18
CA ASN A 150 3.57 -16.20 2.26
C ASN A 150 4.09 -15.73 0.88
N GLN A 151 4.20 -14.42 0.65
CA GLN A 151 4.67 -13.87 -0.62
C GLN A 151 6.20 -13.85 -0.66
N ASP A 152 6.80 -14.55 -1.61
CA ASP A 152 8.26 -14.50 -1.82
C ASP A 152 8.68 -13.22 -2.54
N THR A 153 8.59 -12.09 -1.80
CA THR A 153 8.93 -10.75 -2.33
C THR A 153 10.36 -10.67 -2.83
N LYS A 154 11.27 -11.46 -2.24
CA LYS A 154 12.69 -11.49 -2.63
C LYS A 154 12.88 -12.10 -4.01
N SER A 155 12.26 -13.24 -4.30
CA SER A 155 12.32 -13.87 -5.61
C SER A 155 11.63 -13.01 -6.68
N ILE A 156 10.48 -12.40 -6.35
CA ILE A 156 9.77 -11.49 -7.25
C ILE A 156 10.65 -10.29 -7.60
N SER A 157 11.22 -9.61 -6.59
CA SER A 157 12.10 -8.44 -6.82
C SER A 157 13.33 -8.80 -7.64
N LYS A 158 13.94 -9.97 -7.38
CA LYS A 158 15.07 -10.47 -8.16
C LYS A 158 14.68 -10.73 -9.61
N TYR A 159 13.54 -11.40 -9.83
CA TYR A 159 13.02 -11.65 -11.17
C TYR A 159 12.78 -10.33 -11.93
N CYS A 160 12.05 -9.42 -11.32
CA CYS A 160 11.74 -8.12 -11.92
C CYS A 160 13.00 -7.34 -12.28
N LYS A 161 13.97 -7.28 -11.37
CA LYS A 161 15.25 -6.61 -11.61
C LYS A 161 16.01 -7.21 -12.80
N ASN A 162 16.05 -8.53 -12.92
CA ASN A 162 16.73 -9.23 -14.01
C ASN A 162 16.06 -9.00 -15.37
N ASN A 163 14.77 -8.70 -15.38
CA ASN A 163 13.97 -8.50 -16.59
C ASN A 163 13.66 -7.02 -16.87
N GLY A 164 14.27 -6.08 -16.13
CA GLY A 164 14.06 -4.65 -16.35
C GLY A 164 12.65 -4.16 -15.97
N ILE A 165 11.99 -4.86 -15.04
CA ILE A 165 10.66 -4.53 -14.50
C ILE A 165 10.85 -3.81 -13.16
N THR A 166 10.23 -2.66 -12.99
CA THR A 166 10.21 -1.94 -11.72
C THR A 166 9.25 -2.63 -10.74
N THR A 167 9.66 -2.81 -9.49
CA THR A 167 8.81 -3.38 -8.45
C THR A 167 8.27 -2.27 -7.56
N ILE A 168 6.95 -2.24 -7.35
CA ILE A 168 6.25 -1.32 -6.44
C ILE A 168 5.47 -2.16 -5.42
N GLU A 169 5.82 -2.06 -4.13
CA GLU A 169 5.16 -2.73 -3.02
C GLU A 169 4.50 -1.73 -2.05
#